data_e10e50c4aac20be60cb5a7526f7a6458
#
_entry.id   e10e50c4aac20be60cb5a7526f7a6458
#
_cell.length_a   1.000
_cell.length_b   1.000
_cell.length_c   1.000
_cell.angle_alpha   90.00
_cell.angle_beta   90.00
_cell.angle_gamma   90.00
#
_symmetry.space_group_name_H-M   'P 1'
#
loop_
_entity.id
_entity.type
_entity.pdbx_description
1 polymer ?
#
loop_
_entity_poly.entity_id
_entity_poly.type
_entity_poly.pdbx_seq_one_letter_code
_entity_poly.pdbx_strand_id
1 'polypeptide(L)'
;MLRQFYAKILLVIFSSILLSFAEKGDETKVRIDLTNIIGEINPNIYGHFIEHLDKCIYGGIWKGNDFNYKVVDLIKGLNPPIMRWPGGNFASGYHWMDGIGPIENRPKKYDLAWHATDPNTFGTDEFIKLCRMVNCEPYICVNMGSGTAEEAANWVEYCNLPAGASYYADLRVKNGHEQPYGVKYWGLGNELYGDWQIGHTDAHTYALNAREFSKRMKWVDPSIKTIAVGCDDPQWNWEVLMIAGPHIDYISLHEYYDHPDYYERVASPLAAERSLKRLAATILAATGENRIKIAFDEWNLWRPQGLASAIFSAGIFNVLHRLCQNVHIACLAQLVNVLPLIIADEKGERPTPSYFVFQLYRQHAGPLALKVDVDGESYTSRAWGGEIQVPFIDVSATLDKSSNKLTIFILNRDKEKSRECEIKIRDWQGKAEGQVWELNGKDVESDEVEVKERGKIIITPTFKYTAPAHSLTVIEGKLNL
;
A
#
# COMPACT_ATOMS: atom_id res chain seq x y z
N MET A 1 60.24 -31.01 27.91
CA MET A 1 59.83 -31.34 26.51
C MET A 1 58.32 -31.39 26.29
N LEU A 2 57.49 -31.81 27.23
CA LEU A 2 56.01 -31.83 27.02
C LEU A 2 55.36 -30.44 26.92
N ARG A 3 55.84 -29.43 27.64
CA ARG A 3 55.21 -28.06 27.60
C ARG A 3 55.46 -27.32 26.28
N GLN A 4 56.48 -27.64 25.53
CA GLN A 4 56.70 -27.01 24.22
C GLN A 4 55.93 -27.68 23.08
N PHE A 5 55.46 -28.90 23.28
CA PHE A 5 54.66 -29.63 22.30
C PHE A 5 53.19 -29.14 22.28
N TYR A 6 52.63 -28.83 23.47
CA TYR A 6 51.26 -28.30 23.57
C TYR A 6 51.16 -26.84 23.06
N ALA A 7 52.20 -26.03 23.19
CA ALA A 7 52.19 -24.67 22.68
C ALA A 7 52.21 -24.58 21.15
N LYS A 8 52.83 -25.56 20.46
CA LYS A 8 52.83 -25.63 19.00
C LYS A 8 51.52 -26.20 18.43
N ILE A 9 50.84 -27.11 19.14
CA ILE A 9 49.53 -27.65 18.74
C ILE A 9 48.42 -26.61 18.93
N LEU A 10 48.46 -25.81 20.02
CA LEU A 10 47.52 -24.72 20.20
C LEU A 10 47.71 -23.60 19.16
N LEU A 11 48.92 -23.32 18.73
CA LEU A 11 49.17 -22.28 17.71
C LEU A 11 48.70 -22.71 16.31
N VAL A 12 48.75 -23.99 15.99
CA VAL A 12 48.29 -24.52 14.72
C VAL A 12 46.75 -24.63 14.67
N ILE A 13 46.11 -24.91 15.82
CA ILE A 13 44.63 -24.93 15.92
C ILE A 13 44.06 -23.51 15.90
N PHE A 14 44.72 -22.52 16.52
CA PHE A 14 44.32 -21.12 16.43
C PHE A 14 44.55 -20.51 15.05
N SER A 15 45.58 -20.92 14.30
CA SER A 15 45.81 -20.47 12.91
C SER A 15 44.80 -21.08 11.92
N SER A 16 44.23 -22.27 12.19
CA SER A 16 43.26 -22.88 11.33
C SER A 16 41.80 -22.45 11.60
N ILE A 17 41.53 -21.80 12.74
CA ILE A 17 40.21 -21.21 13.07
C ILE A 17 40.14 -19.76 12.58
N LEU A 18 41.25 -19.10 12.32
CA LEU A 18 41.34 -17.72 11.80
C LEU A 18 41.26 -17.62 10.27
N LEU A 19 41.06 -18.72 9.55
CA LEU A 19 41.10 -18.78 8.09
C LEU A 19 39.74 -19.13 7.44
N SER A 20 38.60 -18.88 8.10
CA SER A 20 37.28 -19.03 7.47
C SER A 20 36.32 -17.89 7.73
N PHE A 21 36.80 -16.68 8.07
CA PHE A 21 36.05 -15.48 7.68
C PHE A 21 36.52 -15.15 6.26
N ALA A 22 35.98 -15.91 5.28
CA ALA A 22 35.95 -15.43 3.92
C ALA A 22 35.30 -14.03 3.98
N GLU A 23 35.99 -12.99 3.55
CA GLU A 23 35.38 -11.71 3.23
C GLU A 23 34.17 -12.04 2.39
N LYS A 24 32.96 -11.82 2.93
CA LYS A 24 31.73 -11.86 2.16
C LYS A 24 31.95 -10.81 1.07
N GLY A 25 32.20 -11.26 -0.14
CA GLY A 25 32.44 -10.35 -1.26
C GLY A 25 31.25 -9.39 -1.39
N ASP A 26 31.51 -8.18 -1.86
CA ASP A 26 30.51 -7.10 -2.11
C ASP A 26 29.35 -7.52 -3.04
N GLU A 27 29.35 -8.76 -3.55
CA GLU A 27 28.41 -9.29 -4.52
C GLU A 27 27.14 -9.84 -3.83
N THR A 28 25.98 -9.27 -4.16
CA THR A 28 24.68 -9.76 -3.70
C THR A 28 24.18 -10.89 -4.62
N LYS A 29 23.82 -12.04 -4.05
CA LYS A 29 23.24 -13.17 -4.77
C LYS A 29 21.73 -13.14 -4.70
N VAL A 30 21.07 -13.06 -5.86
CA VAL A 30 19.63 -13.06 -6.03
C VAL A 30 19.22 -14.36 -6.73
N ARG A 31 18.30 -15.12 -6.12
CA ARG A 31 17.77 -16.35 -6.71
C ARG A 31 16.26 -16.21 -6.91
N ILE A 32 15.83 -16.27 -8.16
CA ILE A 32 14.42 -16.20 -8.56
C ILE A 32 14.00 -17.60 -8.99
N ASP A 33 12.94 -18.12 -8.39
CA ASP A 33 12.41 -19.45 -8.70
C ASP A 33 11.11 -19.33 -9.50
N LEU A 34 11.16 -19.62 -10.81
CA LEU A 34 10.01 -19.51 -11.70
C LEU A 34 8.89 -20.52 -11.41
N THR A 35 9.21 -21.59 -10.70
CA THR A 35 8.24 -22.64 -10.34
C THR A 35 7.60 -22.40 -8.99
N ASN A 36 8.21 -21.57 -8.16
CA ASN A 36 7.72 -21.23 -6.81
C ASN A 36 6.94 -19.92 -6.81
N ILE A 37 5.67 -20.03 -7.17
CA ILE A 37 4.73 -18.90 -7.16
C ILE A 37 4.22 -18.72 -5.73
N ILE A 38 4.44 -17.53 -5.14
CA ILE A 38 3.90 -17.17 -3.82
C ILE A 38 2.37 -17.07 -3.90
N GLY A 39 1.85 -16.36 -4.90
CA GLY A 39 0.42 -16.17 -5.10
C GLY A 39 0.12 -15.14 -6.19
N GLU A 40 -1.17 -14.89 -6.38
CA GLU A 40 -1.66 -13.83 -7.25
C GLU A 40 -1.61 -12.48 -6.51
N ILE A 41 -1.09 -11.45 -7.19
CA ILE A 41 -1.05 -10.08 -6.69
C ILE A 41 -2.41 -9.44 -7.00
N ASN A 42 -3.16 -9.07 -5.95
CA ASN A 42 -4.35 -8.27 -6.14
C ASN A 42 -3.93 -6.84 -6.55
N PRO A 43 -4.41 -6.31 -7.70
CA PRO A 43 -4.02 -4.96 -8.13
C PRO A 43 -4.37 -3.86 -7.13
N ASN A 44 -5.35 -4.06 -6.25
CA ASN A 44 -5.75 -3.08 -5.25
C ASN A 44 -4.68 -2.79 -4.18
N ILE A 45 -3.53 -3.48 -4.20
CA ILE A 45 -2.36 -3.11 -3.37
C ILE A 45 -1.68 -1.81 -3.85
N TYR A 46 -2.00 -1.30 -5.03
CA TYR A 46 -1.51 -0.03 -5.58
C TYR A 46 -2.55 1.09 -5.43
N GLY A 47 -3.41 1.00 -4.42
CA GLY A 47 -4.50 1.94 -4.16
C GLY A 47 -4.06 3.25 -3.52
N HIS A 48 -5.00 4.17 -3.45
CA HIS A 48 -4.81 5.49 -2.87
C HIS A 48 -5.94 5.85 -1.93
N PHE A 49 -5.66 6.83 -1.07
CA PHE A 49 -6.59 7.38 -0.11
C PHE A 49 -6.67 8.90 -0.26
N ILE A 50 -7.89 9.43 -0.22
CA ILE A 50 -8.19 10.86 -0.21
C ILE A 50 -9.14 11.19 0.93
N GLU A 51 -8.94 12.32 1.57
CA GLU A 51 -9.71 12.75 2.72
C GLU A 51 -10.07 14.23 2.64
N HIS A 52 -11.18 14.63 3.26
CA HIS A 52 -11.54 16.01 3.51
C HIS A 52 -10.62 16.61 4.60
N LEU A 53 -9.33 16.66 4.29
CA LEU A 53 -8.27 17.15 5.16
C LEU A 53 -7.43 18.21 4.41
N ASP A 54 -7.27 19.38 5.01
CA ASP A 54 -6.48 20.48 4.47
C ASP A 54 -6.80 20.73 2.98
N LYS A 55 -5.82 20.64 2.10
CA LYS A 55 -5.96 20.86 0.65
C LYS A 55 -5.94 19.56 -0.16
N CYS A 56 -6.27 18.40 0.43
CA CYS A 56 -6.32 17.16 -0.34
C CYS A 56 -7.50 17.22 -1.36
N ILE A 57 -8.70 17.42 -0.89
CA ILE A 57 -9.88 17.55 -1.76
C ILE A 57 -10.07 19.03 -2.17
N TYR A 58 -10.41 19.91 -1.23
CA TYR A 58 -10.64 21.30 -1.55
C TYR A 58 -9.33 22.08 -1.75
N GLY A 59 -9.12 22.56 -2.98
CA GLY A 59 -7.89 23.23 -3.39
C GLY A 59 -6.88 22.29 -4.06
N GLY A 60 -6.97 20.98 -3.84
CA GLY A 60 -6.22 19.95 -4.54
C GLY A 60 -7.01 19.38 -5.71
N ILE A 61 -7.84 18.35 -5.42
CA ILE A 61 -8.64 17.64 -6.43
C ILE A 61 -9.81 18.49 -6.94
N TRP A 62 -10.42 19.30 -6.04
CA TRP A 62 -11.63 20.07 -6.28
C TRP A 62 -11.39 21.56 -6.07
N LYS A 63 -11.64 22.37 -7.10
CA LYS A 63 -11.46 23.82 -7.11
C LYS A 63 -12.68 24.54 -7.69
N GLY A 64 -13.28 25.48 -6.94
CA GLY A 64 -14.37 26.32 -7.44
C GLY A 64 -15.59 25.53 -7.95
N ASN A 65 -15.95 24.44 -7.27
CA ASN A 65 -17.03 23.51 -7.61
C ASN A 65 -16.82 22.73 -8.92
N ASP A 66 -15.56 22.51 -9.32
CA ASP A 66 -15.20 21.62 -10.43
C ASP A 66 -13.87 20.91 -10.14
N PHE A 67 -13.55 19.91 -10.93
CA PHE A 67 -12.29 19.17 -10.82
C PHE A 67 -11.09 20.02 -11.21
N ASN A 68 -9.98 19.86 -10.48
CA ASN A 68 -8.68 20.27 -10.97
C ASN A 68 -8.19 19.25 -11.99
N TYR A 69 -8.49 19.48 -13.27
CA TYR A 69 -8.21 18.51 -14.34
C TYR A 69 -6.73 18.16 -14.48
N LYS A 70 -5.80 19.07 -14.11
CA LYS A 70 -4.36 18.76 -14.09
C LYS A 70 -4.02 17.72 -13.01
N VAL A 71 -4.63 17.83 -11.83
CA VAL A 71 -4.50 16.79 -10.78
C VAL A 71 -5.13 15.50 -11.25
N VAL A 72 -6.33 15.54 -11.86
CA VAL A 72 -6.99 14.35 -12.41
C VAL A 72 -6.13 13.65 -13.47
N ASP A 73 -5.43 14.39 -14.32
CA ASP A 73 -4.54 13.82 -15.33
C ASP A 73 -3.30 13.16 -14.69
N LEU A 74 -2.74 13.75 -13.63
CA LEU A 74 -1.70 13.09 -12.85
C LEU A 74 -2.22 11.81 -12.16
N ILE A 75 -3.44 11.82 -11.62
CA ILE A 75 -4.06 10.62 -11.03
C ILE A 75 -4.26 9.53 -12.10
N LYS A 76 -4.71 9.89 -13.31
CA LYS A 76 -4.79 8.93 -14.44
C LYS A 76 -3.44 8.31 -14.77
N GLY A 77 -2.35 9.10 -14.70
CA GLY A 77 -0.99 8.63 -14.92
C GLY A 77 -0.52 7.57 -13.93
N LEU A 78 -1.13 7.50 -12.73
CA LEU A 78 -0.92 6.43 -11.75
C LEU A 78 -1.70 5.16 -12.08
N ASN A 79 -2.78 5.26 -12.89
CA ASN A 79 -3.70 4.16 -13.17
C ASN A 79 -4.19 3.45 -11.87
N PRO A 80 -4.81 4.20 -10.93
CA PRO A 80 -5.15 3.69 -9.61
C PRO A 80 -6.18 2.56 -9.72
N PRO A 81 -6.01 1.41 -9.06
CA PRO A 81 -7.00 0.34 -9.08
C PRO A 81 -8.16 0.60 -8.14
N ILE A 82 -7.93 1.28 -7.01
CA ILE A 82 -8.90 1.57 -5.97
C ILE A 82 -8.59 2.90 -5.30
N MET A 83 -9.61 3.61 -4.86
CA MET A 83 -9.48 4.87 -4.11
C MET A 83 -10.41 4.89 -2.91
N ARG A 84 -9.85 5.11 -1.72
CA ARG A 84 -10.57 5.20 -0.45
C ARG A 84 -10.97 6.65 -0.16
N TRP A 85 -12.23 6.84 0.31
CA TRP A 85 -12.87 8.11 0.65
C TRP A 85 -14.02 7.87 1.65
N PRO A 86 -14.57 8.80 2.43
CA PRO A 86 -14.31 10.26 2.47
C PRO A 86 -13.16 10.65 3.36
N GLY A 87 -12.56 9.73 4.08
CA GLY A 87 -11.46 10.01 4.94
C GLY A 87 -11.15 8.91 5.94
N GLY A 88 -10.19 9.25 6.78
CA GLY A 88 -9.85 8.65 8.04
C GLY A 88 -10.71 9.27 9.14
N ASN A 89 -10.15 10.24 9.90
CA ASN A 89 -10.85 10.88 11.02
C ASN A 89 -12.12 11.61 10.59
N PHE A 90 -12.12 12.23 9.41
CA PHE A 90 -13.28 12.90 8.84
C PHE A 90 -14.50 11.97 8.72
N ALA A 91 -14.29 10.71 8.34
CA ALA A 91 -15.39 9.75 8.12
C ALA A 91 -16.29 9.59 9.35
N SER A 92 -15.75 9.69 10.57
CA SER A 92 -16.49 9.46 11.82
C SER A 92 -17.48 10.58 12.20
N GLY A 93 -17.38 11.74 11.53
CA GLY A 93 -18.32 12.85 11.68
C GLY A 93 -19.13 13.14 10.42
N TYR A 94 -18.89 12.44 9.31
CA TYR A 94 -19.49 12.74 8.02
C TYR A 94 -20.82 12.03 7.82
N HIS A 95 -21.86 12.81 7.51
CA HIS A 95 -23.20 12.32 7.13
C HIS A 95 -23.37 12.47 5.61
N TRP A 96 -23.36 11.37 4.90
CA TRP A 96 -23.32 11.33 3.42
C TRP A 96 -24.47 12.07 2.74
N MET A 97 -25.63 12.14 3.39
CA MET A 97 -26.80 12.90 2.88
C MET A 97 -26.50 14.39 2.72
N ASP A 98 -25.60 14.96 3.51
CA ASP A 98 -25.20 16.37 3.42
C ASP A 98 -24.41 16.66 2.13
N GLY A 99 -23.78 15.63 1.54
CA GLY A 99 -22.92 15.75 0.36
C GLY A 99 -23.58 15.30 -0.96
N ILE A 100 -24.89 15.20 -1.06
CA ILE A 100 -25.60 14.80 -2.30
C ILE A 100 -26.62 15.87 -2.75
N GLY A 101 -27.10 15.73 -3.99
CA GLY A 101 -28.03 16.68 -4.60
C GLY A 101 -27.36 17.98 -5.07
N PRO A 102 -28.16 19.02 -5.41
CA PRO A 102 -27.62 20.29 -5.90
C PRO A 102 -26.68 20.96 -4.90
N ILE A 103 -25.49 21.34 -5.35
CA ILE A 103 -24.39 21.88 -4.49
C ILE A 103 -24.86 23.09 -3.70
N GLU A 104 -25.67 23.97 -4.31
CA GLU A 104 -26.19 25.19 -3.69
C GLU A 104 -27.12 24.94 -2.50
N ASN A 105 -27.67 23.74 -2.38
CA ASN A 105 -28.57 23.33 -1.31
C ASN A 105 -27.89 22.55 -0.20
N ARG A 106 -26.61 22.18 -0.38
CA ARG A 106 -25.87 21.38 0.60
C ARG A 106 -25.47 22.24 1.82
N PRO A 107 -25.61 21.70 3.05
CA PRO A 107 -25.26 22.46 4.24
C PRO A 107 -23.73 22.57 4.39
N LYS A 108 -23.26 23.73 4.87
CA LYS A 108 -21.90 23.82 5.39
C LYS A 108 -21.86 23.24 6.79
N LYS A 109 -20.93 22.36 7.06
CA LYS A 109 -20.72 21.69 8.36
C LYS A 109 -19.37 22.06 8.96
N TYR A 110 -19.32 22.15 10.28
CA TYR A 110 -18.06 22.23 10.98
C TYR A 110 -17.53 20.82 11.22
N ASP A 111 -16.42 20.49 10.61
CA ASP A 111 -15.72 19.24 10.82
C ASP A 111 -14.99 19.25 12.16
N LEU A 112 -15.35 18.32 13.04
CA LEU A 112 -14.79 18.21 14.39
C LEU A 112 -13.43 17.53 14.39
N ALA A 113 -13.12 16.71 13.39
CA ALA A 113 -11.85 16.00 13.32
C ALA A 113 -10.70 16.95 12.98
N TRP A 114 -10.89 17.80 11.98
CA TRP A 114 -9.84 18.67 11.46
C TRP A 114 -10.06 20.16 11.76
N HIS A 115 -11.11 20.49 12.55
CA HIS A 115 -11.46 21.86 12.96
C HIS A 115 -11.60 22.83 11.76
N ALA A 116 -12.21 22.36 10.69
CA ALA A 116 -12.40 23.08 9.45
C ALA A 116 -13.89 23.17 9.06
N THR A 117 -14.23 24.09 8.15
CA THR A 117 -15.57 24.12 7.56
C THR A 117 -15.59 23.30 6.28
N ASP A 118 -16.39 22.24 6.24
CA ASP A 118 -16.69 21.51 5.03
C ASP A 118 -17.91 22.13 4.32
N PRO A 119 -17.73 22.63 3.09
CA PRO A 119 -18.83 23.17 2.29
C PRO A 119 -19.73 22.08 1.69
N ASN A 120 -19.41 20.80 1.83
CA ASN A 120 -20.06 19.63 1.22
C ASN A 120 -20.21 19.71 -0.31
N THR A 121 -19.35 20.48 -1.00
CA THR A 121 -19.43 20.61 -2.47
C THR A 121 -18.77 19.46 -3.21
N PHE A 122 -18.09 18.59 -2.49
CA PHE A 122 -17.58 17.29 -2.99
C PHE A 122 -18.15 16.19 -2.10
N GLY A 123 -18.98 15.34 -2.65
CA GLY A 123 -19.61 14.25 -1.93
C GLY A 123 -19.63 12.96 -2.74
N THR A 124 -20.63 12.11 -2.49
CA THR A 124 -20.70 10.78 -3.12
C THR A 124 -20.66 10.86 -4.64
N ASP A 125 -21.48 11.73 -5.24
CA ASP A 125 -21.62 11.81 -6.69
C ASP A 125 -20.35 12.31 -7.37
N GLU A 126 -19.68 13.29 -6.77
CA GLU A 126 -18.40 13.82 -7.24
C GLU A 126 -17.26 12.79 -7.07
N PHE A 127 -17.24 12.06 -5.96
CA PHE A 127 -16.27 10.99 -5.73
C PHE A 127 -16.41 9.86 -6.77
N ILE A 128 -17.63 9.39 -7.00
CA ILE A 128 -17.88 8.37 -8.03
C ILE A 128 -17.51 8.88 -9.41
N LYS A 129 -17.82 10.15 -9.73
CA LYS A 129 -17.39 10.77 -10.99
C LYS A 129 -15.85 10.78 -11.11
N LEU A 130 -15.13 11.14 -10.06
CA LEU A 130 -13.66 11.06 -10.03
C LEU A 130 -13.20 9.63 -10.34
N CYS A 131 -13.73 8.63 -9.62
CA CYS A 131 -13.36 7.22 -9.84
C CYS A 131 -13.58 6.78 -11.30
N ARG A 132 -14.69 7.18 -11.92
CA ARG A 132 -14.96 6.89 -13.34
C ARG A 132 -13.99 7.59 -14.28
N MET A 133 -13.63 8.86 -14.00
CA MET A 133 -12.69 9.62 -14.80
C MET A 133 -11.29 9.00 -14.81
N VAL A 134 -10.88 8.37 -13.71
CA VAL A 134 -9.54 7.77 -13.55
C VAL A 134 -9.57 6.24 -13.63
N ASN A 135 -10.74 5.64 -13.90
CA ASN A 135 -10.95 4.20 -14.04
C ASN A 135 -10.50 3.39 -12.81
N CYS A 136 -10.96 3.79 -11.62
CA CYS A 136 -10.67 3.06 -10.37
C CYS A 136 -11.94 2.62 -9.65
N GLU A 137 -11.81 1.58 -8.82
CA GLU A 137 -12.88 1.13 -7.92
C GLU A 137 -13.04 2.11 -6.75
N PRO A 138 -14.27 2.53 -6.42
CA PRO A 138 -14.54 3.30 -5.21
C PRO A 138 -14.48 2.39 -3.97
N TYR A 139 -13.85 2.89 -2.91
CA TYR A 139 -13.85 2.33 -1.58
C TYR A 139 -14.37 3.40 -0.61
N ILE A 140 -15.58 3.20 -0.07
CA ILE A 140 -16.24 4.16 0.80
C ILE A 140 -16.12 3.72 2.25
N CYS A 141 -15.68 4.62 3.14
CA CYS A 141 -15.64 4.42 4.59
C CYS A 141 -16.90 5.02 5.23
N VAL A 142 -17.73 4.19 5.89
CA VAL A 142 -18.96 4.66 6.53
C VAL A 142 -18.70 5.26 7.91
N ASN A 143 -19.57 6.16 8.33
CA ASN A 143 -19.52 6.80 9.63
C ASN A 143 -19.92 5.82 10.76
N MET A 144 -18.97 5.33 11.52
CA MET A 144 -19.23 4.55 12.75
C MET A 144 -18.93 5.35 14.03
N GLY A 145 -18.60 6.63 13.90
CA GLY A 145 -18.40 7.52 15.04
C GLY A 145 -19.72 8.09 15.56
N SER A 146 -20.39 8.88 14.73
CA SER A 146 -21.69 9.51 15.03
C SER A 146 -22.86 8.98 14.20
N GLY A 147 -22.60 8.17 13.16
CA GLY A 147 -23.60 7.58 12.29
C GLY A 147 -24.22 6.29 12.83
N THR A 148 -25.10 5.69 12.03
CA THR A 148 -25.83 4.48 12.40
C THR A 148 -25.69 3.40 11.32
N ALA A 149 -25.94 2.13 11.68
CA ALA A 149 -25.96 1.02 10.74
C ALA A 149 -27.10 1.18 9.69
N GLU A 150 -28.18 1.90 10.02
CA GLU A 150 -29.23 2.26 9.09
C GLU A 150 -28.73 3.28 8.07
N GLU A 151 -28.07 4.34 8.51
CA GLU A 151 -27.46 5.34 7.63
C GLU A 151 -26.46 4.71 6.64
N ALA A 152 -25.63 3.78 7.11
CA ALA A 152 -24.70 3.04 6.26
C ALA A 152 -25.43 2.15 5.24
N ALA A 153 -26.49 1.43 5.63
CA ALA A 153 -27.31 0.63 4.73
C ALA A 153 -28.02 1.51 3.69
N ASN A 154 -28.55 2.66 4.10
CA ASN A 154 -29.18 3.64 3.21
C ASN A 154 -28.18 4.19 2.16
N TRP A 155 -26.90 4.33 2.54
CA TRP A 155 -25.86 4.72 1.60
C TRP A 155 -25.57 3.63 0.56
N VAL A 156 -25.61 2.35 0.96
CA VAL A 156 -25.53 1.22 0.02
C VAL A 156 -26.75 1.22 -0.92
N GLU A 157 -27.97 1.49 -0.42
CA GLU A 157 -29.16 1.62 -1.28
C GLU A 157 -28.99 2.73 -2.32
N TYR A 158 -28.54 3.91 -1.88
CA TYR A 158 -28.25 5.04 -2.78
C TYR A 158 -27.27 4.66 -3.88
N CYS A 159 -26.19 3.96 -3.52
CA CYS A 159 -25.14 3.62 -4.47
C CYS A 159 -25.46 2.41 -5.36
N ASN A 160 -26.15 1.38 -4.86
CA ASN A 160 -26.12 0.08 -5.51
C ASN A 160 -27.51 -0.42 -5.96
N LEU A 161 -28.61 0.03 -5.39
CA LEU A 161 -29.92 -0.46 -5.81
C LEU A 161 -30.38 0.17 -7.13
N PRO A 162 -31.16 -0.58 -7.96
CA PRO A 162 -31.71 -0.04 -9.19
C PRO A 162 -32.84 0.98 -8.90
N ALA A 163 -33.10 1.85 -9.86
CA ALA A 163 -34.20 2.79 -9.83
C ALA A 163 -35.55 2.07 -9.52
N GLY A 164 -36.37 2.67 -8.67
CA GLY A 164 -37.67 2.11 -8.25
C GLY A 164 -37.56 1.06 -7.13
N ALA A 165 -36.36 0.68 -6.68
CA ALA A 165 -36.21 -0.33 -5.64
C ALA A 165 -36.34 0.24 -4.22
N SER A 166 -35.97 1.49 -4.00
CA SER A 166 -36.02 2.15 -2.70
C SER A 166 -36.04 3.67 -2.82
N TYR A 167 -36.40 4.34 -1.71
CA TYR A 167 -36.39 5.79 -1.63
C TYR A 167 -34.98 6.37 -1.96
N TYR A 168 -33.91 5.75 -1.48
CA TYR A 168 -32.55 6.25 -1.71
C TYR A 168 -32.07 5.98 -3.13
N ALA A 169 -32.44 4.87 -3.74
CA ALA A 169 -32.18 4.62 -5.16
C ALA A 169 -32.88 5.67 -6.04
N ASP A 170 -34.15 6.00 -5.73
CA ASP A 170 -34.90 7.04 -6.44
C ASP A 170 -34.35 8.44 -6.19
N LEU A 171 -33.80 8.71 -5.00
CA LEU A 171 -33.09 9.95 -4.68
C LEU A 171 -31.84 10.12 -5.55
N ARG A 172 -31.07 9.04 -5.79
CA ARG A 172 -29.93 9.05 -6.73
C ARG A 172 -30.41 9.44 -8.15
N VAL A 173 -31.48 8.83 -8.60
CA VAL A 173 -32.12 9.15 -9.92
C VAL A 173 -32.52 10.61 -9.99
N LYS A 174 -33.19 11.12 -8.94
CA LYS A 174 -33.56 12.53 -8.83
C LYS A 174 -32.38 13.48 -8.88
N ASN A 175 -31.22 13.05 -8.35
CA ASN A 175 -29.97 13.79 -8.41
C ASN A 175 -29.25 13.68 -9.77
N GLY A 176 -29.87 13.03 -10.78
CA GLY A 176 -29.36 12.94 -12.14
C GLY A 176 -28.55 11.68 -12.46
N HIS A 177 -28.58 10.67 -11.58
CA HIS A 177 -27.78 9.45 -11.71
C HIS A 177 -28.67 8.19 -11.78
N GLU A 178 -29.14 7.86 -12.97
CA GLU A 178 -30.09 6.76 -13.18
C GLU A 178 -29.50 5.39 -12.84
N GLN A 179 -28.27 5.12 -13.30
CA GLN A 179 -27.63 3.83 -13.11
C GLN A 179 -27.02 3.69 -11.72
N PRO A 180 -27.09 2.50 -11.09
CA PRO A 180 -26.35 2.19 -9.86
C PRO A 180 -24.85 2.45 -10.02
N TYR A 181 -24.22 2.93 -8.96
CA TYR A 181 -22.77 3.14 -8.93
C TYR A 181 -22.00 1.83 -8.79
N GLY A 182 -22.59 0.82 -8.12
CA GLY A 182 -22.00 -0.48 -7.95
C GLY A 182 -20.76 -0.45 -7.04
N VAL A 183 -20.82 0.32 -5.95
CA VAL A 183 -19.72 0.42 -4.98
C VAL A 183 -19.51 -0.92 -4.27
N LYS A 184 -18.36 -1.51 -4.44
CA LYS A 184 -18.05 -2.84 -3.93
C LYS A 184 -17.40 -2.83 -2.55
N TYR A 185 -16.51 -1.89 -2.25
CA TYR A 185 -15.69 -1.88 -1.04
C TYR A 185 -16.20 -0.84 -0.03
N TRP A 186 -16.43 -1.30 1.22
CA TRP A 186 -17.01 -0.48 2.29
C TRP A 186 -16.25 -0.66 3.60
N GLY A 187 -15.60 0.40 4.08
CA GLY A 187 -14.95 0.44 5.38
C GLY A 187 -15.96 0.65 6.50
N LEU A 188 -15.85 -0.14 7.55
CA LEU A 188 -16.70 -0.07 8.74
C LEU A 188 -16.05 0.85 9.78
N GLY A 189 -16.07 2.18 9.51
CA GLY A 189 -15.42 3.17 10.35
C GLY A 189 -13.92 3.29 10.13
N ASN A 190 -13.29 4.16 10.93
CA ASN A 190 -11.87 4.47 10.90
C ASN A 190 -11.30 4.52 12.30
N GLU A 191 -10.24 3.77 12.59
CA GLU A 191 -9.38 3.87 13.79
C GLU A 191 -10.12 4.01 15.15
N LEU A 192 -11.30 3.39 15.30
CA LEU A 192 -12.12 3.52 16.51
C LEU A 192 -11.42 3.02 17.78
N TYR A 193 -10.24 2.42 17.63
CA TYR A 193 -9.34 2.06 18.74
C TYR A 193 -8.60 3.27 19.33
N GLY A 194 -8.50 4.39 18.60
CA GLY A 194 -7.72 5.56 19.00
C GLY A 194 -8.58 6.61 19.71
N ASP A 195 -8.07 7.19 20.80
CA ASP A 195 -8.76 8.21 21.58
C ASP A 195 -8.90 9.58 20.87
N TRP A 196 -8.18 9.73 19.76
CA TRP A 196 -8.32 10.87 18.84
C TRP A 196 -9.54 10.76 17.91
N GLN A 197 -10.16 9.57 17.81
CA GLN A 197 -11.23 9.29 16.86
C GLN A 197 -12.61 9.56 17.46
N ILE A 198 -13.50 10.25 16.75
CA ILE A 198 -14.91 10.38 17.12
C ILE A 198 -15.52 8.97 17.17
N GLY A 199 -16.18 8.64 18.27
CA GLY A 199 -16.75 7.31 18.49
C GLY A 199 -15.74 6.27 18.99
N HIS A 200 -14.56 6.72 19.49
CA HIS A 200 -13.59 5.85 20.16
C HIS A 200 -14.27 4.88 21.12
N THR A 201 -13.89 3.61 21.07
CA THR A 201 -14.51 2.56 21.90
C THR A 201 -13.54 1.37 22.08
N ASP A 202 -13.91 0.44 22.95
CA ASP A 202 -13.17 -0.82 23.11
C ASP A 202 -13.43 -1.80 21.96
N ALA A 203 -12.56 -2.81 21.84
CA ALA A 203 -12.60 -3.82 20.78
C ALA A 203 -13.92 -4.60 20.74
N HIS A 204 -14.47 -4.96 21.91
CA HIS A 204 -15.71 -5.73 22.00
C HIS A 204 -16.91 -4.96 21.47
N THR A 205 -17.08 -3.72 21.94
CA THR A 205 -18.15 -2.83 21.51
C THR A 205 -18.04 -2.52 20.02
N TYR A 206 -16.81 -2.23 19.52
CA TYR A 206 -16.56 -2.05 18.10
C TYR A 206 -16.98 -3.28 17.29
N ALA A 207 -16.54 -4.47 17.70
CA ALA A 207 -16.80 -5.71 16.97
C ALA A 207 -18.31 -6.04 16.86
N LEU A 208 -19.08 -5.81 17.94
CA LEU A 208 -20.54 -5.96 17.92
C LEU A 208 -21.18 -4.99 16.91
N ASN A 209 -20.78 -3.73 16.93
CA ASN A 209 -21.28 -2.72 15.99
C ASN A 209 -20.89 -3.04 14.55
N ALA A 210 -19.62 -3.36 14.28
CA ALA A 210 -19.13 -3.73 12.95
C ALA A 210 -19.89 -4.91 12.36
N ARG A 211 -20.21 -5.92 13.18
CA ARG A 211 -21.06 -7.04 12.79
C ARG A 211 -22.45 -6.57 12.32
N GLU A 212 -23.11 -5.71 13.09
CA GLU A 212 -24.46 -5.23 12.75
C GLU A 212 -24.45 -4.30 11.54
N PHE A 213 -23.45 -3.41 11.40
CA PHE A 213 -23.28 -2.59 10.20
C PHE A 213 -23.08 -3.49 8.96
N SER A 214 -22.16 -4.42 9.01
CA SER A 214 -21.89 -5.33 7.89
C SER A 214 -23.13 -6.13 7.50
N LYS A 215 -23.85 -6.69 8.45
CA LYS A 215 -25.10 -7.44 8.19
C LYS A 215 -26.15 -6.59 7.47
N ARG A 216 -26.44 -5.39 8.00
CA ARG A 216 -27.46 -4.51 7.40
C ARG A 216 -27.08 -4.08 6.00
N MET A 217 -25.81 -3.68 5.78
CA MET A 217 -25.32 -3.28 4.47
C MET A 217 -25.36 -4.44 3.47
N LYS A 218 -24.95 -5.65 3.87
CA LYS A 218 -25.01 -6.87 3.03
C LYS A 218 -26.42 -7.40 2.80
N TRP A 219 -27.38 -7.04 3.62
CA TRP A 219 -28.80 -7.36 3.35
C TRP A 219 -29.37 -6.46 2.26
N VAL A 220 -28.82 -5.27 2.06
CA VAL A 220 -29.15 -4.41 0.91
C VAL A 220 -28.48 -4.96 -0.37
N ASP A 221 -27.19 -5.21 -0.31
CA ASP A 221 -26.41 -5.77 -1.44
C ASP A 221 -25.41 -6.82 -0.93
N PRO A 222 -25.71 -8.13 -1.11
CA PRO A 222 -24.83 -9.21 -0.63
C PRO A 222 -23.51 -9.31 -1.40
N SER A 223 -23.33 -8.61 -2.50
CA SER A 223 -22.09 -8.63 -3.30
C SER A 223 -20.98 -7.73 -2.75
N ILE A 224 -21.31 -6.79 -1.88
CA ILE A 224 -20.34 -5.85 -1.30
C ILE A 224 -19.32 -6.56 -0.40
N LYS A 225 -18.17 -5.91 -0.26
CA LYS A 225 -17.07 -6.34 0.59
C LYS A 225 -16.88 -5.35 1.72
N THR A 226 -16.92 -5.84 2.96
CA THR A 226 -16.79 -5.01 4.16
C THR A 226 -15.42 -5.17 4.79
N ILE A 227 -14.84 -4.04 5.21
CA ILE A 227 -13.52 -3.93 5.81
C ILE A 227 -13.68 -3.45 7.25
N ALA A 228 -13.38 -4.30 8.25
CA ALA A 228 -13.42 -3.90 9.65
C ALA A 228 -12.12 -3.22 10.06
N VAL A 229 -12.20 -2.33 11.06
CA VAL A 229 -11.03 -1.70 11.67
C VAL A 229 -10.19 -2.72 12.42
N GLY A 230 -8.94 -2.84 12.05
CA GLY A 230 -7.88 -3.52 12.77
C GLY A 230 -6.74 -2.53 13.11
N CYS A 231 -5.79 -2.97 13.90
CA CYS A 231 -4.62 -2.19 14.28
C CYS A 231 -3.42 -3.10 14.59
N ASP A 232 -2.32 -2.51 15.07
CA ASP A 232 -1.13 -3.28 15.45
C ASP A 232 -1.25 -4.00 16.81
N ASP A 233 -2.42 -3.92 17.47
CA ASP A 233 -2.73 -4.67 18.68
C ASP A 233 -3.39 -6.02 18.35
N PRO A 234 -2.71 -7.16 18.62
CA PRO A 234 -3.28 -8.48 18.39
C PRO A 234 -4.54 -8.77 19.21
N GLN A 235 -4.72 -8.15 20.40
CA GLN A 235 -5.89 -8.37 21.24
C GLN A 235 -7.12 -7.70 20.63
N TRP A 236 -6.99 -6.46 20.13
CA TRP A 236 -8.04 -5.80 19.36
C TRP A 236 -8.48 -6.65 18.16
N ASN A 237 -7.51 -7.07 17.37
CA ASN A 237 -7.78 -7.85 16.14
C ASN A 237 -8.44 -9.18 16.44
N TRP A 238 -8.01 -9.86 17.53
CA TRP A 238 -8.60 -11.12 17.96
C TRP A 238 -10.09 -10.97 18.30
N GLU A 239 -10.44 -9.96 19.11
CA GLU A 239 -11.81 -9.69 19.50
C GLU A 239 -12.71 -9.38 18.29
N VAL A 240 -12.22 -8.52 17.38
CA VAL A 240 -12.91 -8.18 16.12
C VAL A 240 -13.14 -9.42 15.26
N LEU A 241 -12.13 -10.26 15.08
CA LEU A 241 -12.21 -11.47 14.26
C LEU A 241 -13.14 -12.52 14.85
N MET A 242 -13.15 -12.69 16.17
CA MET A 242 -14.04 -13.65 16.85
C MET A 242 -15.51 -13.27 16.76
N ILE A 243 -15.84 -11.97 16.78
CA ILE A 243 -17.23 -11.48 16.82
C ILE A 243 -17.73 -11.10 15.41
N ALA A 244 -17.00 -10.27 14.70
CA ALA A 244 -17.40 -9.77 13.39
C ALA A 244 -16.88 -10.64 12.23
N GLY A 245 -15.86 -11.48 12.44
CA GLY A 245 -15.20 -12.28 11.41
C GLY A 245 -16.14 -13.01 10.45
N PRO A 246 -17.22 -13.69 10.91
CA PRO A 246 -18.18 -14.37 10.01
C PRO A 246 -18.88 -13.43 9.01
N HIS A 247 -18.87 -12.13 9.26
CA HIS A 247 -19.63 -11.12 8.50
C HIS A 247 -18.78 -10.19 7.66
N ILE A 248 -17.45 -10.14 7.88
CA ILE A 248 -16.53 -9.25 7.18
C ILE A 248 -15.68 -9.99 6.15
N ASP A 249 -15.14 -9.26 5.18
CA ASP A 249 -14.27 -9.80 4.13
C ASP A 249 -12.81 -9.42 4.35
N TYR A 250 -12.58 -8.27 4.98
CA TYR A 250 -11.25 -7.71 5.27
C TYR A 250 -11.16 -7.18 6.69
N ILE A 251 -9.92 -7.12 7.20
CA ILE A 251 -9.56 -6.34 8.39
C ILE A 251 -8.46 -5.36 8.00
N SER A 252 -8.58 -4.11 8.45
CA SER A 252 -7.61 -3.07 8.12
C SER A 252 -6.36 -3.11 9.01
N LEU A 253 -5.30 -2.47 8.54
CA LEU A 253 -4.12 -2.12 9.32
C LEU A 253 -3.64 -0.75 8.84
N HIS A 254 -3.33 0.15 9.78
CA HIS A 254 -2.76 1.46 9.49
C HIS A 254 -1.39 1.57 10.12
N GLU A 255 -0.39 2.04 9.36
CA GLU A 255 0.95 2.28 9.89
C GLU A 255 1.63 3.48 9.24
N TYR A 256 2.13 4.36 10.08
CA TYR A 256 2.90 5.53 9.71
C TYR A 256 4.26 5.50 10.37
N TYR A 257 5.29 5.85 9.60
CA TYR A 257 6.67 5.80 10.06
C TYR A 257 7.30 7.19 10.04
N ASP A 258 8.19 7.45 10.98
CA ASP A 258 8.97 8.69 11.02
C ASP A 258 10.31 8.47 11.71
N HIS A 259 11.38 8.83 11.04
CA HIS A 259 12.70 8.84 11.62
C HIS A 259 13.60 9.85 10.89
N PRO A 260 14.45 10.64 11.60
CA PRO A 260 15.34 11.60 10.96
C PRO A 260 16.48 10.93 10.16
N ASP A 261 16.92 9.73 10.56
CA ASP A 261 17.96 8.98 9.86
C ASP A 261 17.40 8.26 8.63
N TYR A 262 18.14 8.37 7.51
CA TYR A 262 17.77 7.75 6.24
C TYR A 262 17.64 6.23 6.35
N TYR A 263 18.65 5.56 6.94
CA TYR A 263 18.64 4.10 6.99
C TYR A 263 17.51 3.54 7.85
N GLU A 264 17.12 4.26 8.92
CA GLU A 264 15.97 3.89 9.73
C GLU A 264 14.65 4.10 8.95
N ARG A 265 14.52 5.19 8.18
CA ARG A 265 13.34 5.39 7.32
C ARG A 265 13.18 4.25 6.30
N VAL A 266 14.24 3.89 5.57
CA VAL A 266 14.15 2.86 4.52
C VAL A 266 14.19 1.43 5.07
N ALA A 267 14.40 1.24 6.38
CA ALA A 267 14.20 -0.02 7.10
C ALA A 267 12.74 -0.28 7.47
N SER A 268 11.92 0.76 7.62
CA SER A 268 10.53 0.65 8.12
C SER A 268 9.60 -0.28 7.30
N PRO A 269 9.80 -0.52 5.99
CA PRO A 269 9.05 -1.56 5.28
C PRO A 269 9.18 -2.96 5.89
N LEU A 270 10.30 -3.29 6.55
CA LEU A 270 10.47 -4.57 7.26
C LEU A 270 9.70 -4.59 8.60
N ALA A 271 9.47 -3.43 9.21
CA ALA A 271 8.56 -3.32 10.35
C ALA A 271 7.11 -3.57 9.89
N ALA A 272 6.68 -2.94 8.78
CA ALA A 272 5.39 -3.21 8.16
C ALA A 272 5.20 -4.70 7.86
N GLU A 273 6.23 -5.35 7.30
CA GLU A 273 6.20 -6.79 7.01
C GLU A 273 5.93 -7.63 8.27
N ARG A 274 6.53 -7.26 9.42
CA ARG A 274 6.28 -7.95 10.70
C ARG A 274 4.84 -7.78 11.17
N SER A 275 4.31 -6.56 11.15
CA SER A 275 2.94 -6.27 11.58
C SER A 275 1.91 -6.97 10.68
N LEU A 276 2.09 -6.92 9.38
CA LEU A 276 1.24 -7.64 8.42
C LEU A 276 1.29 -9.17 8.62
N LYS A 277 2.48 -9.75 8.85
CA LYS A 277 2.61 -11.17 9.18
C LYS A 277 1.94 -11.53 10.51
N ARG A 278 2.07 -10.68 11.53
CA ARG A 278 1.40 -10.85 12.82
C ARG A 278 -0.12 -10.84 12.66
N LEU A 279 -0.66 -9.87 11.91
CA LEU A 279 -2.10 -9.81 11.63
C LEU A 279 -2.58 -11.04 10.84
N ALA A 280 -1.83 -11.48 9.82
CA ALA A 280 -2.14 -12.69 9.06
C ALA A 280 -2.18 -13.95 9.96
N ALA A 281 -1.23 -14.07 10.88
CA ALA A 281 -1.23 -15.15 11.87
C ALA A 281 -2.42 -15.08 12.83
N THR A 282 -2.80 -13.87 13.28
CA THR A 282 -3.98 -13.63 14.12
C THR A 282 -5.27 -14.02 13.41
N ILE A 283 -5.41 -13.66 12.11
CA ILE A 283 -6.56 -14.07 11.28
C ILE A 283 -6.67 -15.61 11.27
N LEU A 284 -5.59 -16.30 10.95
CA LEU A 284 -5.57 -17.76 10.87
C LEU A 284 -5.89 -18.40 12.22
N ALA A 285 -5.32 -17.88 13.31
CA ALA A 285 -5.53 -18.40 14.66
C ALA A 285 -6.98 -18.19 15.16
N ALA A 286 -7.59 -17.02 14.85
CA ALA A 286 -8.95 -16.69 15.29
C ALA A 286 -10.03 -17.39 14.46
N THR A 287 -9.81 -17.58 13.15
CA THR A 287 -10.86 -18.04 12.22
C THR A 287 -10.64 -19.46 11.72
N GLY A 288 -9.46 -20.03 11.90
CA GLY A 288 -9.08 -21.35 11.35
C GLY A 288 -8.85 -21.37 9.84
N GLU A 289 -8.98 -20.22 9.16
CA GLU A 289 -8.90 -20.11 7.70
C GLU A 289 -8.29 -18.77 7.25
N ASN A 290 -7.87 -18.69 5.99
CA ASN A 290 -7.33 -17.47 5.38
C ASN A 290 -8.36 -16.79 4.45
N ARG A 291 -9.64 -16.79 4.81
CA ARG A 291 -10.71 -16.16 4.04
C ARG A 291 -10.69 -14.64 4.15
N ILE A 292 -10.54 -14.14 5.38
CA ILE A 292 -10.44 -12.70 5.63
C ILE A 292 -9.06 -12.23 5.18
N LYS A 293 -9.02 -11.16 4.39
CA LYS A 293 -7.78 -10.60 3.88
C LYS A 293 -7.45 -9.29 4.60
N ILE A 294 -6.21 -8.86 4.47
CA ILE A 294 -5.75 -7.61 5.06
C ILE A 294 -5.97 -6.47 4.05
N ALA A 295 -6.53 -5.37 4.53
CA ALA A 295 -6.49 -4.07 3.89
C ALA A 295 -5.47 -3.20 4.62
N PHE A 296 -4.30 -2.98 4.04
CA PHE A 296 -3.29 -2.03 4.51
C PHE A 296 -3.65 -0.66 3.95
N ASP A 297 -4.80 -0.12 4.38
CA ASP A 297 -5.51 0.95 3.71
C ASP A 297 -5.21 2.36 4.22
N GLU A 298 -4.22 2.47 5.13
CA GLU A 298 -3.45 3.68 5.39
C GLU A 298 -1.99 3.33 5.69
N TRP A 299 -1.08 3.85 4.87
CA TRP A 299 0.35 3.72 5.14
C TRP A 299 1.14 4.87 4.52
N ASN A 300 2.14 5.39 5.22
CA ASN A 300 3.09 6.37 4.68
C ASN A 300 4.23 6.66 5.68
N LEU A 301 5.11 7.57 5.28
CA LEU A 301 5.95 8.35 6.18
C LEU A 301 5.19 9.59 6.66
N TRP A 302 5.32 9.98 7.93
CA TRP A 302 4.75 11.24 8.43
C TRP A 302 5.39 12.48 7.78
N ARG A 303 6.60 12.35 7.29
CA ARG A 303 7.33 13.41 6.58
C ARG A 303 7.93 12.85 5.30
N PRO A 304 7.09 12.55 4.27
CA PRO A 304 7.60 12.04 3.01
C PRO A 304 8.34 13.15 2.27
N GLN A 305 9.66 13.00 2.13
CA GLN A 305 10.52 13.95 1.45
C GLN A 305 11.56 13.20 0.61
N GLY A 306 11.87 13.79 -0.53
CA GLY A 306 12.95 13.36 -1.40
C GLY A 306 12.84 11.93 -1.92
N LEU A 307 13.92 11.50 -2.53
CA LEU A 307 14.08 10.13 -3.03
C LEU A 307 13.97 9.08 -1.91
N ALA A 308 14.30 9.43 -0.65
CA ALA A 308 14.13 8.52 0.49
C ALA A 308 12.69 7.98 0.61
N SER A 309 11.67 8.83 0.32
CA SER A 309 10.26 8.41 0.31
C SER A 309 9.95 7.43 -0.81
N ALA A 310 10.58 7.59 -1.96
CA ALA A 310 10.46 6.66 -3.08
C ALA A 310 11.08 5.30 -2.73
N ILE A 311 12.27 5.29 -2.13
CA ILE A 311 12.93 4.06 -1.65
C ILE A 311 12.07 3.34 -0.60
N PHE A 312 11.49 4.09 0.34
CA PHE A 312 10.52 3.56 1.30
C PHE A 312 9.32 2.92 0.58
N SER A 313 8.67 3.64 -0.33
CA SER A 313 7.49 3.15 -1.06
C SER A 313 7.79 1.89 -1.87
N ALA A 314 8.96 1.83 -2.53
CA ALA A 314 9.42 0.64 -3.24
C ALA A 314 9.63 -0.56 -2.29
N GLY A 315 10.18 -0.32 -1.10
CA GLY A 315 10.30 -1.33 -0.04
C GLY A 315 8.95 -1.88 0.40
N ILE A 316 7.92 -1.02 0.58
CA ILE A 316 6.55 -1.44 0.88
C ILE A 316 6.00 -2.34 -0.25
N PHE A 317 6.15 -1.97 -1.53
CA PHE A 317 5.65 -2.82 -2.62
C PHE A 317 6.36 -4.18 -2.69
N ASN A 318 7.67 -4.24 -2.44
CA ASN A 318 8.36 -5.52 -2.34
C ASN A 318 7.79 -6.39 -1.21
N VAL A 319 7.45 -5.80 -0.06
CA VAL A 319 6.76 -6.50 1.05
C VAL A 319 5.37 -6.97 0.61
N LEU A 320 4.58 -6.12 -0.04
CA LEU A 320 3.22 -6.46 -0.48
C LEU A 320 3.24 -7.59 -1.52
N HIS A 321 4.23 -7.63 -2.42
CA HIS A 321 4.42 -8.75 -3.34
C HIS A 321 4.70 -10.06 -2.58
N ARG A 322 5.58 -10.02 -1.56
CA ARG A 322 5.87 -11.20 -0.71
C ARG A 322 4.67 -11.68 0.09
N LEU A 323 3.75 -10.77 0.44
CA LEU A 323 2.55 -11.04 1.26
C LEU A 323 1.25 -11.06 0.45
N CYS A 324 1.31 -11.20 -0.87
CA CYS A 324 0.16 -11.12 -1.78
C CYS A 324 -0.98 -12.11 -1.46
N GLN A 325 -0.71 -13.22 -0.78
CA GLN A 325 -1.74 -14.16 -0.33
C GLN A 325 -2.59 -13.60 0.83
N ASN A 326 -2.06 -12.66 1.61
CA ASN A 326 -2.69 -12.11 2.79
C ASN A 326 -3.21 -10.69 2.58
N VAL A 327 -2.45 -9.84 1.88
CA VAL A 327 -2.78 -8.43 1.65
C VAL A 327 -3.36 -8.24 0.27
N HIS A 328 -4.62 -7.82 0.20
CA HIS A 328 -5.33 -7.66 -1.07
C HIS A 328 -5.70 -6.20 -1.39
N ILE A 329 -5.64 -5.30 -0.41
CA ILE A 329 -5.83 -3.86 -0.57
C ILE A 329 -4.69 -3.16 0.15
N ALA A 330 -4.13 -2.12 -0.46
CA ALA A 330 -3.25 -1.18 0.22
C ALA A 330 -3.47 0.21 -0.38
N CYS A 331 -3.61 1.24 0.49
CA CYS A 331 -3.84 2.60 0.06
C CYS A 331 -2.82 3.53 0.70
N LEU A 332 -2.02 4.22 -0.11
CA LEU A 332 -1.14 5.25 0.42
C LEU A 332 -1.96 6.46 0.90
N ALA A 333 -1.69 6.91 2.08
CA ALA A 333 -2.31 8.07 2.71
C ALA A 333 -1.34 9.29 2.71
N GLN A 334 -1.61 10.34 1.94
CA GLN A 334 -2.73 10.53 1.05
C GLN A 334 -2.26 10.83 -0.38
N LEU A 335 -3.20 10.98 -1.32
CA LEU A 335 -2.83 11.13 -2.73
C LEU A 335 -2.38 12.54 -3.07
N VAL A 336 -3.06 13.59 -2.54
CA VAL A 336 -2.83 14.99 -2.94
C VAL A 336 -2.57 15.87 -1.72
N ASN A 337 -1.54 16.69 -1.76
CA ASN A 337 -1.14 17.75 -0.80
C ASN A 337 -0.81 17.30 0.62
N VAL A 338 -1.50 16.33 1.18
CA VAL A 338 -1.25 15.80 2.53
C VAL A 338 -0.43 14.52 2.40
N LEU A 339 0.83 14.53 2.86
CA LEU A 339 1.78 13.41 2.70
C LEU A 339 1.83 12.85 1.24
N PRO A 340 1.95 13.68 0.21
CA PRO A 340 1.34 13.46 -1.09
C PRO A 340 2.19 12.67 -2.08
N LEU A 341 1.52 12.04 -3.07
CA LEU A 341 2.12 11.69 -4.35
C LEU A 341 2.04 12.86 -5.35
N ILE A 342 1.04 13.73 -5.21
CA ILE A 342 0.80 14.87 -6.10
C ILE A 342 0.70 16.12 -5.27
N ILE A 343 1.52 17.12 -5.58
CA ILE A 343 1.44 18.45 -4.99
C ILE A 343 0.65 19.34 -5.96
N ALA A 344 -0.35 20.06 -5.41
CA ALA A 344 -1.12 21.07 -6.13
C ALA A 344 -1.13 22.36 -5.31
N ASP A 345 -0.24 23.27 -5.61
CA ASP A 345 -0.05 24.53 -4.91
C ASP A 345 0.05 25.74 -5.87
N GLU A 346 0.53 26.86 -5.40
CA GLU A 346 0.70 28.07 -6.22
C GLU A 346 1.77 27.92 -7.31
N LYS A 347 2.69 26.97 -7.17
CA LYS A 347 3.72 26.66 -8.17
C LYS A 347 3.20 25.71 -9.27
N GLY A 348 1.97 25.23 -9.12
CA GLY A 348 1.32 24.31 -10.04
C GLY A 348 1.24 22.87 -9.53
N GLU A 349 0.71 22.02 -10.37
CA GLU A 349 0.51 20.61 -10.10
C GLU A 349 1.75 19.82 -10.55
N ARG A 350 2.28 18.96 -9.65
CA ARG A 350 3.50 18.17 -9.91
C ARG A 350 3.56 16.87 -9.11
N PRO A 351 4.22 15.82 -9.64
CA PRO A 351 4.45 14.58 -8.91
C PRO A 351 5.56 14.75 -7.87
N THR A 352 5.52 13.91 -6.82
CA THR A 352 6.63 13.69 -5.88
C THR A 352 7.46 12.47 -6.30
N PRO A 353 8.64 12.22 -5.70
CA PRO A 353 9.44 11.04 -6.02
C PRO A 353 8.70 9.70 -5.89
N SER A 354 7.85 9.54 -4.88
CA SER A 354 7.05 8.32 -4.67
C SER A 354 6.01 8.08 -5.78
N TYR A 355 5.54 9.11 -6.46
CA TYR A 355 4.64 8.98 -7.61
C TYR A 355 5.22 8.06 -8.69
N PHE A 356 6.49 8.21 -9.01
CA PHE A 356 7.15 7.42 -10.03
C PHE A 356 7.34 5.95 -9.64
N VAL A 357 7.46 5.67 -8.34
CA VAL A 357 7.47 4.29 -7.83
C VAL A 357 6.13 3.61 -8.10
N PHE A 358 5.00 4.27 -7.78
CA PHE A 358 3.68 3.74 -8.08
C PHE A 358 3.50 3.48 -9.58
N GLN A 359 3.95 4.42 -10.45
CA GLN A 359 3.91 4.21 -11.89
C GLN A 359 4.70 2.97 -12.32
N LEU A 360 5.95 2.83 -11.87
CA LEU A 360 6.82 1.72 -12.25
C LEU A 360 6.23 0.36 -11.82
N TYR A 361 5.77 0.24 -10.57
CA TYR A 361 5.17 -1.01 -10.11
C TYR A 361 3.86 -1.30 -10.84
N ARG A 362 2.99 -0.29 -11.00
CA ARG A 362 1.68 -0.46 -11.64
C ARG A 362 1.77 -0.81 -13.13
N GLN A 363 2.78 -0.31 -13.83
CA GLN A 363 2.98 -0.55 -15.26
C GLN A 363 3.69 -1.88 -15.55
N HIS A 364 4.61 -2.30 -14.69
CA HIS A 364 5.52 -3.40 -14.98
C HIS A 364 5.23 -4.69 -14.21
N ALA A 365 4.60 -4.62 -13.02
CA ALA A 365 4.33 -5.81 -12.24
C ALA A 365 3.39 -6.77 -12.98
N GLY A 366 3.80 -8.04 -13.05
CA GLY A 366 2.94 -9.14 -13.50
C GLY A 366 1.97 -9.59 -12.39
N PRO A 367 0.95 -10.40 -12.73
CA PRO A 367 -0.08 -10.81 -11.78
C PRO A 367 0.38 -11.85 -10.74
N LEU A 368 1.53 -12.50 -10.92
CA LEU A 368 2.00 -13.58 -10.04
C LEU A 368 3.30 -13.17 -9.36
N ALA A 369 3.33 -13.19 -8.02
CA ALA A 369 4.55 -13.00 -7.25
C ALA A 369 5.37 -14.28 -7.20
N LEU A 370 6.67 -14.16 -7.44
CA LEU A 370 7.62 -15.26 -7.39
C LEU A 370 8.42 -15.26 -6.08
N LYS A 371 8.84 -16.45 -5.65
CA LYS A 371 9.79 -16.61 -4.55
C LYS A 371 11.16 -16.09 -4.99
N VAL A 372 11.69 -15.14 -4.21
CA VAL A 372 13.03 -14.60 -4.38
C VAL A 372 13.80 -14.75 -3.08
N ASP A 373 15.03 -15.28 -3.18
CA ASP A 373 15.97 -15.30 -2.06
C ASP A 373 17.11 -14.33 -2.36
N VAL A 374 17.42 -13.47 -1.39
CA VAL A 374 18.52 -12.48 -1.48
C VAL A 374 19.53 -12.78 -0.39
N ASP A 375 20.79 -12.94 -0.77
CA ASP A 375 21.93 -13.15 0.13
C ASP A 375 23.00 -12.09 -0.18
N GLY A 376 23.19 -11.13 0.73
CA GLY A 376 24.09 -10.00 0.56
C GLY A 376 24.34 -9.26 1.88
N GLU A 377 25.04 -8.16 1.79
CA GLU A 377 25.31 -7.30 2.94
C GLU A 377 24.03 -6.69 3.52
N SER A 378 24.04 -6.47 4.81
CA SER A 378 22.97 -5.84 5.57
C SER A 378 23.52 -4.87 6.61
N TYR A 379 22.68 -3.96 7.06
CA TYR A 379 22.92 -3.10 8.21
C TYR A 379 21.91 -3.40 9.32
N THR A 380 22.20 -2.95 10.54
CA THR A 380 21.29 -3.13 11.67
C THR A 380 20.48 -1.86 11.89
N SER A 381 19.15 -1.98 11.82
CA SER A 381 18.20 -0.95 12.26
C SER A 381 17.75 -1.24 13.69
N ARG A 382 17.52 -0.19 14.49
CA ARG A 382 17.07 -0.30 15.89
C ARG A 382 15.81 0.51 16.21
N ALA A 383 15.30 1.28 15.27
CA ALA A 383 14.20 2.21 15.51
C ALA A 383 12.83 1.52 15.66
N TRP A 384 12.66 0.30 15.13
CA TRP A 384 11.34 -0.30 14.89
C TRP A 384 11.05 -1.52 15.80
N GLY A 385 11.16 -1.30 17.12
CA GLY A 385 10.78 -2.33 18.11
C GLY A 385 11.78 -3.48 18.22
N GLY A 386 13.07 -3.19 18.15
CA GLY A 386 14.17 -4.14 18.30
C GLY A 386 15.16 -4.12 17.14
N GLU A 387 16.20 -4.94 17.24
CA GLU A 387 17.19 -5.04 16.16
C GLU A 387 16.65 -5.80 14.96
N ILE A 388 16.77 -5.20 13.77
CA ILE A 388 16.41 -5.79 12.49
C ILE A 388 17.62 -5.76 11.58
N GLN A 389 17.98 -6.90 10.97
CA GLN A 389 18.96 -6.94 9.89
C GLN A 389 18.27 -6.54 8.58
N VAL A 390 18.72 -5.43 8.01
CA VAL A 390 18.13 -4.84 6.81
C VAL A 390 19.10 -5.04 5.65
N PRO A 391 18.77 -5.85 4.64
CA PRO A 391 19.62 -6.00 3.46
C PRO A 391 19.67 -4.69 2.68
N PHE A 392 20.87 -4.33 2.19
CA PHE A 392 21.01 -3.16 1.31
C PHE A 392 20.25 -3.37 0.01
N ILE A 393 20.29 -4.59 -0.54
CA ILE A 393 19.52 -4.97 -1.73
C ILE A 393 18.26 -5.72 -1.30
N ASP A 394 17.10 -5.27 -1.78
CA ASP A 394 15.82 -5.95 -1.66
C ASP A 394 15.24 -6.18 -3.05
N VAL A 395 14.72 -7.38 -3.29
CA VAL A 395 14.24 -7.77 -4.61
C VAL A 395 12.86 -8.41 -4.51
N SER A 396 11.95 -7.99 -5.39
CA SER A 396 10.76 -8.77 -5.72
C SER A 396 10.75 -9.12 -7.21
N ALA A 397 10.10 -10.21 -7.57
CA ALA A 397 9.94 -10.62 -8.94
C ALA A 397 8.51 -11.07 -9.22
N THR A 398 8.02 -10.75 -10.41
CA THR A 398 6.66 -11.09 -10.83
C THR A 398 6.66 -11.74 -12.20
N LEU A 399 5.68 -12.60 -12.45
CA LEU A 399 5.52 -13.33 -13.71
C LEU A 399 4.11 -13.11 -14.27
N ASP A 400 4.04 -12.77 -15.54
CA ASP A 400 2.84 -12.90 -16.33
C ASP A 400 2.98 -14.12 -17.27
N LYS A 401 2.27 -15.20 -16.92
CA LYS A 401 2.30 -16.45 -17.71
C LYS A 401 1.64 -16.30 -19.08
N SER A 402 0.72 -15.37 -19.24
CA SER A 402 0.01 -15.18 -20.51
C SER A 402 0.92 -14.60 -21.60
N SER A 403 1.86 -13.75 -21.20
CA SER A 403 2.85 -13.12 -22.07
C SER A 403 4.26 -13.67 -21.89
N ASN A 404 4.48 -14.59 -20.94
CA ASN A 404 5.78 -15.09 -20.49
C ASN A 404 6.73 -13.97 -20.04
N LYS A 405 6.18 -12.92 -19.43
CA LYS A 405 6.92 -11.75 -19.01
C LYS A 405 7.38 -11.87 -17.55
N LEU A 406 8.69 -11.89 -17.35
CA LEU A 406 9.33 -11.76 -16.03
C LEU A 406 9.65 -10.29 -15.80
N THR A 407 9.26 -9.76 -14.62
CA THR A 407 9.69 -8.45 -14.14
C THR A 407 10.40 -8.59 -12.79
N ILE A 408 11.56 -7.95 -12.66
CA ILE A 408 12.40 -7.96 -11.46
C ILE A 408 12.50 -6.51 -10.97
N PHE A 409 12.13 -6.27 -9.71
CA PHE A 409 12.27 -4.99 -9.03
C PHE A 409 13.44 -5.10 -8.07
N ILE A 410 14.51 -4.33 -8.29
CA ILE A 410 15.71 -4.31 -7.46
C ILE A 410 15.77 -2.97 -6.76
N LEU A 411 15.67 -2.98 -5.44
CA LEU A 411 15.80 -1.82 -4.58
C LEU A 411 17.18 -1.81 -3.93
N ASN A 412 17.99 -0.79 -4.19
CA ASN A 412 19.22 -0.54 -3.48
C ASN A 412 19.01 0.55 -2.42
N ARG A 413 19.07 0.16 -1.14
CA ARG A 413 18.95 1.05 0.02
C ARG A 413 20.26 1.71 0.41
N ASP A 414 21.40 1.30 -0.16
CA ASP A 414 22.67 1.91 0.16
C ASP A 414 22.69 3.36 -0.32
N LYS A 415 22.92 4.28 0.61
CA LYS A 415 22.92 5.71 0.33
C LYS A 415 24.03 6.14 -0.62
N GLU A 416 25.16 5.42 -0.62
CA GLU A 416 26.40 5.88 -1.24
C GLU A 416 26.95 4.91 -2.28
N LYS A 417 26.67 3.59 -2.13
CA LYS A 417 27.34 2.57 -2.95
C LYS A 417 26.37 1.92 -3.95
N SER A 418 26.81 1.84 -5.19
CA SER A 418 26.24 0.89 -6.15
C SER A 418 26.58 -0.54 -5.70
N ARG A 419 25.65 -1.48 -5.95
CA ARG A 419 25.78 -2.87 -5.52
C ARG A 419 25.62 -3.82 -6.70
N GLU A 420 26.61 -4.70 -6.88
CA GLU A 420 26.53 -5.75 -7.90
C GLU A 420 25.62 -6.88 -7.42
N CYS A 421 24.67 -7.27 -8.27
CA CYS A 421 23.74 -8.36 -8.06
C CYS A 421 24.02 -9.47 -9.07
N GLU A 422 24.41 -10.66 -8.60
CA GLU A 422 24.37 -11.87 -9.42
C GLU A 422 22.96 -12.48 -9.34
N ILE A 423 22.22 -12.40 -10.44
CA ILE A 423 20.81 -12.83 -10.53
C ILE A 423 20.78 -14.19 -11.20
N LYS A 424 20.29 -15.21 -10.46
CA LYS A 424 20.10 -16.57 -10.95
C LYS A 424 18.62 -16.90 -11.07
N ILE A 425 18.17 -17.19 -12.30
CA ILE A 425 16.82 -17.65 -12.59
C ILE A 425 16.85 -19.18 -12.61
N ARG A 426 16.15 -19.81 -11.65
CA ARG A 426 16.04 -21.26 -11.56
C ARG A 426 15.03 -21.78 -12.56
N ASP A 427 15.24 -23.02 -13.01
CA ASP A 427 14.35 -23.78 -13.90
C ASP A 427 14.10 -23.11 -15.26
N TRP A 428 15.08 -22.30 -15.72
CA TRP A 428 15.11 -21.71 -17.04
C TRP A 428 16.53 -21.77 -17.61
N GLN A 429 16.63 -22.11 -18.91
CA GLN A 429 17.92 -22.29 -19.62
C GLN A 429 17.99 -21.47 -20.92
N GLY A 430 17.17 -20.43 -20.99
CA GLY A 430 17.05 -19.63 -22.20
C GLY A 430 17.99 -18.43 -22.24
N LYS A 431 17.77 -17.60 -23.25
CA LYS A 431 18.31 -16.26 -23.40
C LYS A 431 17.19 -15.35 -23.86
N ALA A 432 17.04 -14.22 -23.22
CA ALA A 432 16.03 -13.22 -23.55
C ALA A 432 16.65 -11.82 -23.59
N GLU A 433 16.06 -10.93 -24.37
CA GLU A 433 16.34 -9.52 -24.31
C GLU A 433 15.41 -8.90 -23.26
N GLY A 434 15.95 -8.12 -22.34
CA GLY A 434 15.21 -7.36 -21.35
C GLY A 434 15.39 -5.87 -21.52
N GLN A 435 14.42 -5.10 -21.04
CA GLN A 435 14.45 -3.65 -20.93
C GLN A 435 14.67 -3.24 -19.47
N VAL A 436 15.38 -2.15 -19.24
CA VAL A 436 15.73 -1.66 -17.91
C VAL A 436 15.22 -0.23 -17.73
N TRP A 437 14.53 0.01 -16.62
CA TRP A 437 14.18 1.35 -16.13
C TRP A 437 14.81 1.56 -14.76
N GLU A 438 15.19 2.78 -14.47
CA GLU A 438 15.85 3.14 -13.22
C GLU A 438 15.31 4.46 -12.72
N LEU A 439 14.79 4.45 -11.48
CA LEU A 439 14.46 5.65 -10.72
C LEU A 439 15.63 5.98 -9.82
N ASN A 440 16.17 7.18 -9.97
CA ASN A 440 17.26 7.70 -9.16
C ASN A 440 17.20 9.23 -9.06
N GLY A 441 18.03 9.82 -8.20
CA GLY A 441 18.19 11.26 -8.00
C GLY A 441 19.61 11.60 -7.62
N LYS A 442 19.88 12.88 -7.43
CA LYS A 442 21.21 13.37 -7.06
C LYS A 442 21.62 12.89 -5.66
N ASP A 443 20.68 12.89 -4.74
CA ASP A 443 20.84 12.43 -3.37
C ASP A 443 19.47 12.03 -2.79
N VAL A 444 19.48 11.44 -1.59
CA VAL A 444 18.27 10.86 -0.97
C VAL A 444 17.27 11.90 -0.47
N GLU A 445 17.66 13.14 -0.27
CA GLU A 445 16.79 14.23 0.18
C GLU A 445 16.24 15.05 -1.01
N SER A 446 16.70 14.79 -2.24
CA SER A 446 16.27 15.51 -3.43
C SER A 446 14.88 15.10 -3.88
N ASP A 447 14.00 16.09 -4.13
CA ASP A 447 12.73 15.90 -4.83
C ASP A 447 12.91 15.80 -6.35
N GLU A 448 14.07 16.19 -6.87
CA GLU A 448 14.42 16.07 -8.28
C GLU A 448 14.90 14.66 -8.57
N VAL A 449 14.01 13.84 -9.08
CA VAL A 449 14.27 12.46 -9.46
C VAL A 449 13.99 12.26 -10.94
N GLU A 450 14.59 11.23 -11.51
CA GLU A 450 14.43 10.88 -12.91
C GLU A 450 14.18 9.37 -13.04
N VAL A 451 13.19 9.02 -13.89
CA VAL A 451 13.02 7.65 -14.37
C VAL A 451 13.69 7.58 -15.74
N LYS A 452 14.80 6.84 -15.81
CA LYS A 452 15.55 6.62 -17.06
C LYS A 452 15.32 5.22 -17.61
N GLU A 453 15.01 5.17 -18.89
CA GLU A 453 15.15 3.94 -19.67
C GLU A 453 16.64 3.75 -19.98
N ARG A 454 17.27 2.72 -19.37
CA ARG A 454 18.72 2.43 -19.48
C ARG A 454 19.07 1.60 -20.71
N GLY A 455 18.05 1.23 -21.50
CA GLY A 455 18.21 0.41 -22.69
C GLY A 455 18.11 -1.09 -22.38
N LYS A 456 18.71 -1.90 -23.25
CA LYS A 456 18.52 -3.34 -23.24
C LYS A 456 19.58 -4.07 -22.43
N ILE A 457 19.16 -5.17 -21.79
CA ILE A 457 20.03 -6.13 -21.12
C ILE A 457 19.79 -7.54 -21.68
N ILE A 458 20.81 -8.36 -21.66
CA ILE A 458 20.65 -9.77 -21.98
C ILE A 458 20.42 -10.56 -20.69
N ILE A 459 19.25 -11.14 -20.58
CA ILE A 459 18.85 -12.03 -19.48
C ILE A 459 19.27 -13.45 -19.88
N THR A 460 20.05 -14.07 -19.01
CA THR A 460 20.49 -15.47 -19.10
C THR A 460 20.13 -16.18 -17.79
N PRO A 461 20.26 -17.51 -17.67
CA PRO A 461 20.01 -18.22 -16.40
C PRO A 461 20.79 -17.67 -15.21
N THR A 462 21.96 -17.08 -15.46
CA THR A 462 22.72 -16.29 -14.50
C THR A 462 23.27 -15.07 -15.22
N PHE A 463 22.99 -13.88 -14.70
CA PHE A 463 23.49 -12.61 -15.22
C PHE A 463 23.77 -11.63 -14.09
N LYS A 464 24.54 -10.59 -14.38
CA LYS A 464 24.88 -9.56 -13.41
C LYS A 464 24.23 -8.23 -13.75
N TYR A 465 23.87 -7.50 -12.71
CA TYR A 465 23.41 -6.12 -12.80
C TYR A 465 23.94 -5.31 -11.63
N THR A 466 24.46 -4.12 -11.91
CA THR A 466 24.90 -3.19 -10.87
C THR A 466 23.81 -2.17 -10.58
N ALA A 467 23.11 -2.33 -9.46
CA ALA A 467 22.10 -1.39 -9.00
C ALA A 467 22.78 -0.13 -8.43
N PRO A 468 22.52 1.07 -8.98
CA PRO A 468 23.10 2.30 -8.45
C PRO A 468 22.73 2.54 -6.99
N ALA A 469 23.51 3.37 -6.29
CA ALA A 469 23.16 3.80 -4.93
C ALA A 469 21.77 4.42 -4.89
N HIS A 470 21.02 4.23 -3.79
CA HIS A 470 19.69 4.80 -3.53
C HIS A 470 18.75 4.77 -4.74
N SER A 471 18.60 3.61 -5.38
CA SER A 471 17.81 3.47 -6.62
C SER A 471 16.76 2.37 -6.57
N LEU A 472 15.75 2.52 -7.42
CA LEU A 472 14.86 1.45 -7.83
C LEU A 472 15.15 1.11 -9.29
N THR A 473 15.50 -0.15 -9.57
CA THR A 473 15.66 -0.68 -10.92
C THR A 473 14.54 -1.66 -11.24
N VAL A 474 13.97 -1.54 -12.43
CA VAL A 474 13.01 -2.50 -12.99
C VAL A 474 13.65 -3.13 -14.22
N ILE A 475 13.75 -4.47 -14.22
CA ILE A 475 14.20 -5.26 -15.36
C ILE A 475 13.02 -6.11 -15.85
N GLU A 476 12.61 -5.91 -17.08
CA GLU A 476 11.50 -6.66 -17.69
C GLU A 476 12.00 -7.41 -18.93
N GLY A 477 11.67 -8.70 -19.03
CA GLY A 477 12.04 -9.50 -20.18
C GLY A 477 11.01 -10.58 -20.50
N LYS A 478 10.84 -10.86 -21.80
CA LYS A 478 9.97 -11.95 -22.26
C LYS A 478 10.80 -13.23 -22.36
N LEU A 479 10.52 -14.19 -21.48
CA LEU A 479 11.20 -15.47 -21.42
C LEU A 479 10.58 -16.46 -22.42
N ASN A 480 11.39 -17.37 -22.94
CA ASN A 480 10.91 -18.54 -23.67
C ASN A 480 10.70 -19.67 -22.65
N LEU A 481 9.51 -19.69 -22.02
CA LEU A 481 9.12 -20.67 -21.00
C LEU A 481 8.53 -21.94 -21.64
#